data_9d04bfad38258212dce744dc3abaee10
#
_entry.id   9d04bfad38258212dce744dc3abaee10
#
_cell.length_a   1.000
_cell.length_b   1.000
_cell.length_c   1.000
_cell.angle_alpha   90.00
_cell.angle_beta   90.00
_cell.angle_gamma   90.00
#
_symmetry.space_group_name_H-M   'P 1'
#
loop_
_entity.id
_entity.type
_entity.pdbx_description
1 polymer ?
#
loop_
_entity_poly.entity_id
_entity_poly.type
_entity_poly.pdbx_seq_one_letter_code
_entity_poly.pdbx_strand_id
1 'polypeptide(L)'
;ILRYLGHRCNLIPENAFMAAKVDEFIDGISPHFSMLEGTFGIDDIEERTKAREALFLPDAKGTKGLKLLEKKIQESSTPWIAGTDEMSIADLMVFTYAFGLFSGNFDGVNASVLADYPVLLAYHDVVANDPRIQAHYAEIPEGSLCWTYQPSAFSNQV
;
A
#
# COMPACT_ATOMS: atom_id res chain seq x y z
N ILE A 1 16.09 7.02 5.74
CA ILE A 1 16.19 5.86 6.67
C ILE A 1 15.79 4.58 5.96
N LEU A 2 14.66 4.50 5.23
CA LEU A 2 14.19 3.28 4.55
C LEU A 2 15.24 2.65 3.63
N ARG A 3 15.87 3.43 2.75
CA ARG A 3 16.94 2.95 1.84
C ARG A 3 18.16 2.40 2.59
N TYR A 4 18.57 3.04 3.68
CA TYR A 4 19.65 2.54 4.51
C TYR A 4 19.32 1.18 5.12
N LEU A 5 18.12 1.03 5.67
CA LEU A 5 17.67 -0.26 6.22
C LEU A 5 17.50 -1.29 5.11
N GLY A 6 17.01 -0.90 3.94
CA GLY A 6 16.89 -1.78 2.78
C GLY A 6 18.23 -2.42 2.39
N HIS A 7 19.30 -1.64 2.34
CA HIS A 7 20.65 -2.18 2.10
C HIS A 7 21.13 -3.08 3.25
N ARG A 8 20.87 -2.71 4.50
CA ARG A 8 21.28 -3.51 5.66
C ARG A 8 20.56 -4.86 5.79
N CYS A 9 19.33 -4.93 5.28
CA CYS A 9 18.48 -6.11 5.37
C CYS A 9 18.37 -6.91 4.05
N ASN A 10 19.21 -6.58 3.05
CA ASN A 10 19.19 -7.19 1.71
C ASN A 10 17.83 -7.08 1.00
N LEU A 11 17.15 -5.95 1.19
CA LEU A 11 15.86 -5.63 0.57
C LEU A 11 16.00 -4.61 -0.59
N ILE A 12 17.24 -4.40 -1.05
CA ILE A 12 17.56 -3.66 -2.27
C ILE A 12 18.48 -4.54 -3.10
N PRO A 13 18.17 -4.77 -4.40
CA PRO A 13 19.02 -5.57 -5.28
C PRO A 13 20.44 -5.00 -5.42
N GLU A 14 21.43 -5.87 -5.58
CA GLU A 14 22.82 -5.44 -5.87
C GLU A 14 22.96 -4.84 -7.27
N ASN A 15 22.10 -5.30 -8.21
CA ASN A 15 22.08 -4.74 -9.56
C ASN A 15 21.58 -3.29 -9.51
N ALA A 16 22.44 -2.36 -9.96
CA ALA A 16 22.15 -0.92 -9.88
C ALA A 16 20.90 -0.48 -10.65
N PHE A 17 20.57 -1.13 -11.78
CA PHE A 17 19.35 -0.83 -12.52
C PHE A 17 18.10 -1.28 -11.74
N MET A 18 18.13 -2.46 -11.15
CA MET A 18 17.03 -2.95 -10.33
C MET A 18 16.89 -2.14 -9.04
N ALA A 19 17.99 -1.70 -8.43
CA ALA A 19 17.96 -0.77 -7.30
C ALA A 19 17.30 0.56 -7.67
N ALA A 20 17.58 1.09 -8.86
CA ALA A 20 16.93 2.30 -9.37
C ALA A 20 15.44 2.09 -9.63
N LYS A 21 15.00 0.88 -10.05
CA LYS A 21 13.60 0.52 -10.16
C LYS A 21 12.88 0.51 -8.80
N VAL A 22 13.52 -0.03 -7.77
CA VAL A 22 13.01 0.03 -6.40
C VAL A 22 12.84 1.49 -5.95
N ASP A 23 13.84 2.34 -6.22
CA ASP A 23 13.78 3.78 -5.90
C ASP A 23 12.68 4.52 -6.67
N GLU A 24 12.46 4.19 -7.95
CA GLU A 24 11.35 4.74 -8.75
C GLU A 24 10.00 4.54 -8.07
N PHE A 25 9.75 3.34 -7.52
CA PHE A 25 8.51 3.05 -6.80
C PHE A 25 8.41 3.80 -5.47
N ILE A 26 9.49 3.86 -4.71
CA ILE A 26 9.50 4.58 -3.43
C ILE A 26 9.19 6.06 -3.62
N ASP A 27 9.81 6.69 -4.60
CA ASP A 27 9.62 8.12 -4.87
C ASP A 27 8.28 8.39 -5.58
N GLY A 28 7.82 7.46 -6.44
CA GLY A 28 6.56 7.58 -7.17
C GLY A 28 5.32 7.37 -6.31
N ILE A 29 5.40 6.59 -5.23
CA ILE A 29 4.23 6.31 -4.40
C ILE A 29 3.91 7.42 -3.40
N SER A 30 4.93 8.16 -2.93
CA SER A 30 4.78 9.25 -1.95
C SER A 30 3.67 10.25 -2.30
N PRO A 31 3.55 10.78 -3.54
CA PRO A 31 2.50 11.72 -3.90
C PRO A 31 1.07 11.17 -3.77
N HIS A 32 0.90 9.85 -3.87
CA HIS A 32 -0.41 9.22 -3.72
C HIS A 32 -0.90 9.21 -2.27
N PHE A 33 0.02 9.24 -1.31
CA PHE A 33 -0.34 9.27 0.12
C PHE A 33 -0.50 10.68 0.65
N SER A 34 0.21 11.66 0.11
CA SER A 34 0.02 13.07 0.45
C SER A 34 -1.35 13.62 0.02
N MET A 35 -2.17 12.84 -0.70
CA MET A 35 -3.51 13.27 -1.07
C MET A 35 -4.43 13.54 0.13
N LEU A 36 -4.20 12.85 1.27
CA LEU A 36 -4.96 13.07 2.50
C LEU A 36 -4.54 14.33 3.26
N GLU A 37 -3.33 14.87 3.00
CA GLU A 37 -2.77 16.01 3.76
C GLU A 37 -3.70 17.21 3.75
N GLY A 38 -4.36 17.49 2.63
CA GLY A 38 -5.33 18.58 2.50
C GLY A 38 -6.59 18.42 3.37
N THR A 39 -6.80 17.24 3.98
CA THR A 39 -7.97 16.96 4.83
C THR A 39 -7.67 17.02 6.32
N PHE A 40 -6.40 17.05 6.72
CA PHE A 40 -6.01 17.03 8.15
C PHE A 40 -6.37 18.30 8.91
N GLY A 41 -6.53 19.43 8.22
CA GLY A 41 -6.96 20.71 8.83
C GLY A 41 -8.47 20.91 8.90
N ILE A 42 -9.29 19.93 8.49
CA ILE A 42 -10.75 20.02 8.55
C ILE A 42 -11.21 19.50 9.92
N ASP A 43 -11.70 20.38 10.77
CA ASP A 43 -12.13 20.04 12.13
C ASP A 43 -13.49 19.31 12.14
N ASP A 44 -14.40 19.70 11.27
CA ASP A 44 -15.72 19.06 11.16
C ASP A 44 -15.60 17.67 10.57
N ILE A 45 -16.09 16.66 11.31
CA ILE A 45 -15.98 15.25 10.95
C ILE A 45 -16.77 14.92 9.68
N GLU A 46 -17.94 15.50 9.48
CA GLU A 46 -18.76 15.21 8.30
C GLU A 46 -18.13 15.82 7.05
N GLU A 47 -17.62 17.04 7.14
CA GLU A 47 -16.93 17.70 6.05
C GLU A 47 -15.63 16.94 5.70
N ARG A 48 -14.85 16.56 6.70
CA ARG A 48 -13.63 15.77 6.52
C ARG A 48 -13.89 14.41 5.88
N THR A 49 -14.94 13.69 6.33
CA THR A 49 -15.36 12.42 5.77
C THR A 49 -15.72 12.58 4.29
N LYS A 50 -16.57 13.54 3.95
CA LYS A 50 -16.96 13.83 2.55
C LYS A 50 -15.76 14.20 1.68
N ALA A 51 -14.83 15.00 2.22
CA ALA A 51 -13.63 15.39 1.49
C ALA A 51 -12.74 14.17 1.16
N ARG A 52 -12.63 13.20 2.08
CA ARG A 52 -11.86 11.96 1.87
C ARG A 52 -12.57 10.98 0.95
N GLU A 53 -13.87 10.79 1.08
CA GLU A 53 -14.67 10.00 0.15
C GLU A 53 -14.54 10.51 -1.29
N ALA A 54 -14.52 11.84 -1.46
CA ALA A 54 -14.34 12.46 -2.77
C ALA A 54 -13.01 12.11 -3.45
N LEU A 55 -11.97 11.75 -2.69
CA LEU A 55 -10.69 11.31 -3.25
C LEU A 55 -10.78 9.97 -4.00
N PHE A 56 -11.80 9.16 -3.72
CA PHE A 56 -12.00 7.84 -4.33
C PHE A 56 -13.18 7.80 -5.32
N LEU A 57 -13.77 8.93 -5.66
CA LEU A 57 -14.74 9.03 -6.75
C LEU A 57 -14.08 8.73 -8.11
N PRO A 58 -14.86 8.40 -9.16
CA PRO A 58 -14.33 8.22 -10.51
C PRO A 58 -13.43 9.41 -10.92
N ASP A 59 -12.26 9.11 -11.48
CA ASP A 59 -11.24 10.08 -11.93
C ASP A 59 -10.59 10.97 -10.84
N ALA A 60 -10.89 10.74 -9.57
CA ALA A 60 -10.23 11.40 -8.47
C ALA A 60 -8.80 10.88 -8.24
N LYS A 61 -8.02 11.59 -7.41
CA LYS A 61 -6.59 11.28 -7.15
C LYS A 61 -6.38 9.86 -6.61
N GLY A 62 -7.20 9.45 -5.63
CA GLY A 62 -7.11 8.12 -5.01
C GLY A 62 -7.38 7.01 -6.03
N THR A 63 -8.49 7.13 -6.76
CA THR A 63 -8.85 6.18 -7.82
C THR A 63 -7.76 6.07 -8.90
N LYS A 64 -7.21 7.20 -9.34
CA LYS A 64 -6.08 7.20 -10.31
C LYS A 64 -4.84 6.54 -9.74
N GLY A 65 -4.54 6.77 -8.45
CA GLY A 65 -3.42 6.13 -7.77
C GLY A 65 -3.55 4.62 -7.67
N LEU A 66 -4.72 4.13 -7.25
CA LEU A 66 -5.01 2.70 -7.18
C LEU A 66 -4.94 2.02 -8.56
N LYS A 67 -5.53 2.64 -9.59
CA LYS A 67 -5.43 2.15 -10.98
C LYS A 67 -3.99 2.08 -11.47
N LEU A 68 -3.19 3.08 -11.14
CA LEU A 68 -1.77 3.09 -11.51
C LEU A 68 -1.00 1.96 -10.81
N LEU A 69 -1.21 1.77 -9.50
CA LEU A 69 -0.59 0.68 -8.75
C LEU A 69 -0.99 -0.68 -9.33
N GLU A 70 -2.27 -0.92 -9.54
CA GLU A 70 -2.77 -2.16 -10.12
C GLU A 70 -2.14 -2.44 -11.48
N LYS A 71 -2.10 -1.42 -12.36
CA LYS A 71 -1.43 -1.52 -13.66
C LYS A 71 0.05 -1.89 -13.51
N LYS A 72 0.78 -1.24 -12.59
CA LYS A 72 2.20 -1.52 -12.36
C LYS A 72 2.46 -2.93 -11.86
N ILE A 73 1.59 -3.46 -11.00
CA ILE A 73 1.65 -4.85 -10.54
C ILE A 73 1.41 -5.79 -11.72
N GLN A 74 0.41 -5.52 -12.56
CA GLN A 74 0.12 -6.33 -13.75
C GLN A 74 1.26 -6.34 -14.78
N GLU A 75 2.00 -5.23 -14.91
CA GLU A 75 3.14 -5.09 -15.81
C GLU A 75 4.42 -5.75 -15.27
N SER A 76 4.47 -6.10 -13.99
CA SER A 76 5.63 -6.75 -13.40
C SER A 76 5.79 -8.19 -13.92
N SER A 77 7.03 -8.57 -14.22
CA SER A 77 7.39 -9.94 -14.63
C SER A 77 7.55 -10.90 -13.47
N THR A 78 7.49 -10.42 -12.24
CA THR A 78 7.63 -11.19 -11.00
C THR A 78 6.48 -10.85 -10.05
N PRO A 79 6.31 -11.56 -8.93
CA PRO A 79 5.31 -11.20 -7.92
C PRO A 79 5.57 -9.84 -7.25
N TRP A 80 6.78 -9.28 -7.38
CA TRP A 80 7.22 -8.05 -6.72
C TRP A 80 7.06 -6.83 -7.61
N ILE A 81 6.61 -5.71 -7.05
CA ILE A 81 6.17 -4.55 -7.83
C ILE A 81 7.27 -3.92 -8.70
N ALA A 82 8.52 -3.96 -8.24
CA ALA A 82 9.68 -3.44 -8.98
C ALA A 82 10.26 -4.44 -9.99
N GLY A 83 9.68 -5.65 -10.13
CA GLY A 83 10.18 -6.72 -10.99
C GLY A 83 11.47 -7.37 -10.47
N THR A 84 11.71 -7.29 -9.18
CA THR A 84 12.85 -7.92 -8.48
C THR A 84 12.64 -9.43 -8.31
N ASP A 85 13.71 -10.20 -8.13
CA ASP A 85 13.63 -11.63 -7.89
C ASP A 85 13.05 -11.96 -6.50
N GLU A 86 13.26 -11.06 -5.54
CA GLU A 86 12.79 -11.17 -4.17
C GLU A 86 12.08 -9.88 -3.73
N MET A 87 11.32 -9.96 -2.63
CA MET A 87 10.67 -8.80 -2.00
C MET A 87 11.68 -7.69 -1.70
N SER A 88 11.35 -6.48 -2.05
CA SER A 88 12.16 -5.28 -1.85
C SER A 88 11.51 -4.28 -0.90
N ILE A 89 12.22 -3.21 -0.55
CA ILE A 89 11.63 -2.09 0.21
C ILE A 89 10.52 -1.36 -0.56
N ALA A 90 10.44 -1.48 -1.89
CA ALA A 90 9.31 -0.95 -2.67
C ALA A 90 8.02 -1.68 -2.32
N ASP A 91 8.07 -3.02 -2.21
CA ASP A 91 6.92 -3.84 -1.83
C ASP A 91 6.45 -3.50 -0.42
N LEU A 92 7.38 -3.39 0.53
CA LEU A 92 7.06 -3.01 1.91
C LEU A 92 6.42 -1.63 1.99
N MET A 93 6.91 -0.67 1.20
CA MET A 93 6.35 0.67 1.18
C MET A 93 4.94 0.68 0.57
N VAL A 94 4.73 0.01 -0.56
CA VAL A 94 3.39 -0.13 -1.16
C VAL A 94 2.45 -0.83 -0.18
N PHE A 95 2.89 -1.94 0.40
CA PHE A 95 2.10 -2.73 1.34
C PHE A 95 1.65 -1.90 2.55
N THR A 96 2.57 -1.21 3.21
CA THR A 96 2.24 -0.46 4.42
C THR A 96 1.42 0.80 4.11
N TYR A 97 1.75 1.52 3.04
CA TYR A 97 1.06 2.76 2.73
C TYR A 97 -0.28 2.53 2.04
N ALA A 98 -0.35 1.73 0.96
CA ALA A 98 -1.59 1.55 0.22
C ALA A 98 -2.66 0.89 1.09
N PHE A 99 -2.32 -0.19 1.79
CA PHE A 99 -3.30 -0.93 2.59
C PHE A 99 -3.53 -0.32 3.98
N GLY A 100 -2.53 0.35 4.56
CA GLY A 100 -2.69 1.08 5.81
C GLY A 100 -3.69 2.23 5.73
N LEU A 101 -3.92 2.82 4.54
CA LEU A 101 -4.96 3.82 4.33
C LEU A 101 -6.36 3.27 4.65
N PHE A 102 -6.60 2.00 4.38
CA PHE A 102 -7.90 1.33 4.51
C PHE A 102 -8.08 0.62 5.87
N SER A 103 -7.21 0.91 6.84
CA SER A 103 -7.23 0.30 8.17
C SER A 103 -8.42 0.71 9.04
N GLY A 104 -9.16 1.77 8.66
CA GLY A 104 -10.19 2.40 9.48
C GLY A 104 -9.68 3.59 10.30
N ASN A 105 -8.40 3.94 10.18
CA ASN A 105 -7.81 5.10 10.87
C ASN A 105 -8.27 6.46 10.28
N PHE A 106 -8.78 6.45 9.07
CA PHE A 106 -9.17 7.66 8.36
C PHE A 106 -10.67 7.66 8.05
N ASP A 107 -11.41 8.58 8.66
CA ASP A 107 -12.84 8.78 8.37
C ASP A 107 -13.04 8.93 6.85
N GLY A 108 -14.04 8.27 6.28
CA GLY A 108 -14.35 8.35 4.85
C GLY A 108 -13.42 7.57 3.91
N VAL A 109 -12.39 6.86 4.43
CA VAL A 109 -11.56 5.95 3.64
C VAL A 109 -12.03 4.52 3.90
N ASN A 110 -12.83 3.98 2.99
CA ASN A 110 -13.48 2.67 3.17
C ASN A 110 -12.74 1.59 2.39
N ALA A 111 -12.50 0.43 3.04
CA ALA A 111 -11.86 -0.73 2.44
C ALA A 111 -12.64 -1.29 1.22
N SER A 112 -13.97 -1.09 1.16
CA SER A 112 -14.78 -1.50 0.01
C SER A 112 -14.35 -0.88 -1.33
N VAL A 113 -13.61 0.23 -1.31
CA VAL A 113 -13.00 0.83 -2.51
C VAL A 113 -12.07 -0.17 -3.21
N LEU A 114 -11.42 -1.06 -2.45
CA LEU A 114 -10.47 -2.04 -2.99
C LEU A 114 -11.15 -3.18 -3.79
N ALA A 115 -12.48 -3.34 -3.68
CA ALA A 115 -13.22 -4.35 -4.44
C ALA A 115 -13.02 -4.25 -5.96
N ASP A 116 -12.81 -3.03 -6.47
CA ASP A 116 -12.59 -2.76 -7.88
C ASP A 116 -11.14 -3.05 -8.36
N TYR A 117 -10.25 -3.50 -7.44
CA TYR A 117 -8.82 -3.69 -7.69
C TYR A 117 -8.35 -5.10 -7.32
N PRO A 118 -8.83 -6.15 -8.01
CA PRO A 118 -8.55 -7.55 -7.62
C PRO A 118 -7.06 -7.92 -7.73
N VAL A 119 -6.30 -7.31 -8.64
CA VAL A 119 -4.87 -7.57 -8.78
C VAL A 119 -4.09 -6.94 -7.62
N LEU A 120 -4.52 -5.77 -7.17
CA LEU A 120 -3.93 -5.14 -5.99
C LEU A 120 -4.21 -5.96 -4.73
N LEU A 121 -5.43 -6.52 -4.58
CA LEU A 121 -5.76 -7.43 -3.47
C LEU A 121 -4.94 -8.73 -3.51
N ALA A 122 -4.77 -9.32 -4.69
CA ALA A 122 -3.91 -10.50 -4.85
C ALA A 122 -2.44 -10.19 -4.49
N TYR A 123 -1.93 -9.04 -4.90
CA TYR A 123 -0.60 -8.58 -4.53
C TYR A 123 -0.46 -8.37 -3.02
N HIS A 124 -1.47 -7.80 -2.37
CA HIS A 124 -1.51 -7.70 -0.91
C HIS A 124 -1.22 -9.06 -0.27
N ASP A 125 -1.95 -10.09 -0.70
CA ASP A 125 -1.80 -11.43 -0.13
C ASP A 125 -0.44 -12.07 -0.44
N VAL A 126 0.18 -11.76 -1.58
CA VAL A 126 1.56 -12.19 -1.87
C VAL A 126 2.52 -11.63 -0.83
N VAL A 127 2.45 -10.33 -0.53
CA VAL A 127 3.33 -9.69 0.48
C VAL A 127 2.98 -10.16 1.89
N ALA A 128 1.69 -10.20 2.24
CA ALA A 128 1.23 -10.63 3.57
C ALA A 128 1.61 -12.08 3.90
N ASN A 129 1.72 -12.96 2.90
CA ASN A 129 2.13 -14.35 3.08
C ASN A 129 3.67 -14.54 3.12
N ASP A 130 4.48 -13.50 2.92
CA ASP A 130 5.92 -13.62 3.13
C ASP A 130 6.21 -14.00 4.59
N PRO A 131 7.03 -15.03 4.85
CA PRO A 131 7.27 -15.51 6.22
C PRO A 131 7.80 -14.44 7.18
N ARG A 132 8.53 -13.43 6.66
CA ARG A 132 9.05 -12.31 7.47
C ARG A 132 7.93 -11.38 7.91
N ILE A 133 6.95 -11.15 7.04
CA ILE A 133 5.76 -10.34 7.32
C ILE A 133 4.86 -11.07 8.31
N GLN A 134 4.60 -12.37 8.07
CA GLN A 134 3.82 -13.20 8.99
C GLN A 134 4.44 -13.24 10.39
N ALA A 135 5.75 -13.45 10.49
CA ALA A 135 6.43 -13.48 11.77
C ALA A 135 6.35 -12.14 12.53
N HIS A 136 6.37 -11.00 11.79
CA HIS A 136 6.26 -9.67 12.39
C HIS A 136 4.86 -9.38 12.91
N TYR A 137 3.83 -9.84 12.21
CA TYR A 137 2.43 -9.60 12.56
C TYR A 137 1.72 -10.80 13.20
N ALA A 138 2.47 -11.82 13.68
CA ALA A 138 1.91 -13.05 14.26
C ALA A 138 1.03 -12.79 15.49
N GLU A 139 1.33 -11.75 16.27
CA GLU A 139 0.64 -11.42 17.51
C GLU A 139 0.06 -10.00 17.45
N ILE A 140 -0.94 -9.81 16.56
CA ILE A 140 -1.64 -8.53 16.48
C ILE A 140 -2.78 -8.51 17.50
N PRO A 141 -2.85 -7.50 18.39
CA PRO A 141 -3.97 -7.34 19.30
C PRO A 141 -5.29 -7.17 18.55
N GLU A 142 -6.37 -7.71 19.11
CA GLU A 142 -7.72 -7.49 18.60
C GLU A 142 -8.03 -5.97 18.52
N GLY A 143 -8.64 -5.52 17.42
CA GLY A 143 -8.94 -4.11 17.18
C GLY A 143 -7.74 -3.26 16.73
N SER A 144 -6.57 -3.88 16.52
CA SER A 144 -5.40 -3.16 15.97
C SER A 144 -5.66 -2.70 14.55
N LEU A 145 -5.21 -1.48 14.22
CA LEU A 145 -5.20 -0.95 12.84
C LEU A 145 -4.24 -1.72 11.92
N CYS A 146 -3.38 -2.58 12.50
CA CYS A 146 -2.50 -3.47 11.74
C CYS A 146 -3.22 -4.69 11.15
N TRP A 147 -4.53 -4.86 11.36
CA TRP A 147 -5.31 -5.95 10.77
C TRP A 147 -5.14 -6.03 9.24
N THR A 148 -4.96 -4.88 8.59
CA THR A 148 -4.75 -4.78 7.14
C THR A 148 -3.49 -5.47 6.62
N TYR A 149 -2.58 -5.89 7.50
CA TYR A 149 -1.32 -6.54 7.14
C TYR A 149 -1.35 -8.07 7.30
N GLN A 150 -2.53 -8.61 7.64
CA GLN A 150 -2.74 -10.06 7.72
C GLN A 150 -3.08 -10.65 6.35
N PRO A 151 -2.69 -11.90 6.06
CA PRO A 151 -3.18 -12.61 4.88
C PRO A 151 -4.70 -12.61 4.82
N SER A 152 -5.25 -12.40 3.64
CA SER A 152 -6.71 -12.37 3.39
C SER A 152 -7.47 -11.30 4.20
N ALA A 153 -6.79 -10.28 4.69
CA ALA A 153 -7.37 -9.22 5.51
C ALA A 153 -8.61 -8.57 4.87
N PHE A 154 -8.60 -8.43 3.55
CA PHE A 154 -9.67 -7.78 2.80
C PHE A 154 -10.74 -8.74 2.27
N SER A 155 -10.62 -10.06 2.45
CA SER A 155 -11.56 -11.05 1.89
C SER A 155 -13.00 -10.90 2.38
N ASN A 156 -13.21 -10.28 3.55
CA ASN A 156 -14.53 -10.04 4.14
C ASN A 156 -14.90 -8.54 4.17
N GLN A 157 -14.09 -7.68 3.58
CA GLN A 157 -14.25 -6.22 3.61
C GLN A 157 -14.67 -5.66 2.24
N VAL A 158 -14.53 -6.46 1.19
CA VAL A 158 -14.79 -6.13 -0.21
C VAL A 158 -15.79 -7.09 -0.82
#